data_a6e69a7ffb1f52b20909636c80187374
#
_entry.id   a6e69a7ffb1f52b20909636c80187374
#
_cell.length_a   1.000
_cell.length_b   1.000
_cell.length_c   1.000
_cell.angle_alpha   90.00
_cell.angle_beta   90.00
_cell.angle_gamma   90.00
#
_symmetry.space_group_name_H-M   'P 1'
#
loop_
_entity.id
_entity.type
_entity.pdbx_description
1 polymer ?
#
loop_
_entity_poly.entity_id
_entity_poly.type
_entity_poly.pdbx_seq_one_letter_code
_entity_poly.pdbx_strand_id
1 'polypeptide(L)'
;MNQKKKLSTKLIILIPVFILGIFSIISNVMSVSNIRNVNRSAVQISEVSLKNVSGLAEIQKQTQDIHNLGLSHIIAVDLDSMIQLVEKIRSQEDALEKDLESYKIYVTPDTKKEYNDIKKNYEELKYECANVMAFSAAGKSED
;
A
#
# COMPACT_ATOMS: atom_id res chain seq x y z
N MET A 1 -29.14 -66.74 -25.92
CA MET A 1 -28.39 -66.32 -27.14
C MET A 1 -28.14 -64.83 -27.07
N ASN A 2 -26.92 -64.42 -26.65
CA ASN A 2 -26.54 -63.00 -26.53
C ASN A 2 -25.99 -62.54 -27.88
N GLN A 3 -26.79 -61.82 -28.68
CA GLN A 3 -26.31 -61.13 -29.87
C GLN A 3 -25.42 -59.95 -29.43
N LYS A 4 -24.12 -60.12 -29.47
CA LYS A 4 -23.17 -58.98 -29.38
C LYS A 4 -23.37 -58.12 -30.62
N LYS A 5 -24.08 -56.99 -30.48
CA LYS A 5 -24.14 -55.96 -31.52
C LYS A 5 -22.73 -55.54 -31.88
N LYS A 6 -22.21 -55.89 -33.06
CA LYS A 6 -20.93 -55.40 -33.56
C LYS A 6 -21.04 -53.90 -33.78
N LEU A 7 -20.32 -53.09 -32.97
CA LEU A 7 -20.23 -51.65 -33.22
C LEU A 7 -19.66 -51.43 -34.62
N SER A 8 -20.29 -50.55 -35.38
CA SER A 8 -19.80 -50.18 -36.74
C SER A 8 -18.41 -49.55 -36.58
N THR A 9 -17.48 -49.88 -37.48
CA THR A 9 -16.11 -49.33 -37.48
C THR A 9 -16.12 -47.81 -37.50
N LYS A 10 -17.13 -47.18 -38.10
CA LYS A 10 -17.34 -45.72 -38.03
C LYS A 10 -17.57 -45.20 -36.61
N LEU A 11 -18.33 -45.95 -35.80
CA LEU A 11 -18.61 -45.55 -34.42
C LEU A 11 -17.38 -45.72 -33.53
N ILE A 12 -16.52 -46.71 -33.78
CA ILE A 12 -15.27 -46.96 -33.04
C ILE A 12 -14.30 -45.80 -33.23
N ILE A 13 -14.28 -45.15 -34.39
CA ILE A 13 -13.43 -43.99 -34.66
C ILE A 13 -14.09 -42.71 -34.20
N LEU A 14 -15.41 -42.58 -34.29
CA LEU A 14 -16.13 -41.33 -33.95
C LEU A 14 -16.15 -41.07 -32.42
N ILE A 15 -16.25 -42.13 -31.61
CA ILE A 15 -16.29 -41.98 -30.13
C ILE A 15 -15.03 -41.35 -29.59
N PRO A 16 -13.79 -41.79 -29.87
CA PRO A 16 -12.57 -41.13 -29.39
C PRO A 16 -12.45 -39.69 -29.86
N VAL A 17 -12.80 -39.38 -31.11
CA VAL A 17 -12.76 -38.01 -31.63
C VAL A 17 -13.72 -37.09 -30.89
N PHE A 18 -14.92 -37.58 -30.59
CA PHE A 18 -15.91 -36.83 -29.81
C PHE A 18 -15.44 -36.59 -28.37
N ILE A 19 -14.84 -37.59 -27.73
CA ILE A 19 -14.26 -37.48 -26.38
C ILE A 19 -13.12 -36.44 -26.37
N LEU A 20 -12.21 -36.49 -27.34
CA LEU A 20 -11.14 -35.51 -27.50
C LEU A 20 -11.68 -34.09 -27.72
N GLY A 21 -12.75 -33.94 -28.49
CA GLY A 21 -13.44 -32.66 -28.67
C GLY A 21 -13.98 -32.08 -27.32
N ILE A 22 -14.62 -32.94 -26.54
CA ILE A 22 -15.13 -32.51 -25.19
C ILE A 22 -13.97 -32.12 -24.29
N PHE A 23 -12.90 -32.92 -24.23
CA PHE A 23 -11.72 -32.58 -23.41
C PHE A 23 -11.07 -31.26 -23.84
N SER A 24 -11.00 -31.02 -25.17
CA SER A 24 -10.47 -29.75 -25.69
C SER A 24 -11.31 -28.54 -25.26
N ILE A 25 -12.64 -28.66 -25.30
CA ILE A 25 -13.53 -27.58 -24.83
C ILE A 25 -13.35 -27.33 -23.34
N ILE A 26 -13.31 -28.37 -22.51
CA ILE A 26 -13.11 -28.26 -21.05
C ILE A 26 -11.76 -27.61 -20.76
N SER A 27 -10.70 -28.06 -21.42
CA SER A 27 -9.35 -27.49 -21.26
C SER A 27 -9.30 -26.00 -21.62
N ASN A 28 -9.95 -25.61 -22.71
CA ASN A 28 -10.01 -24.21 -23.12
C ASN A 28 -10.77 -23.34 -22.10
N VAL A 29 -11.91 -23.81 -21.57
CA VAL A 29 -12.68 -23.11 -20.55
C VAL A 29 -11.85 -22.93 -19.27
N MET A 30 -11.17 -23.98 -18.82
CA MET A 30 -10.27 -23.91 -17.66
C MET A 30 -9.10 -22.94 -17.90
N SER A 31 -8.50 -22.96 -19.09
CA SER A 31 -7.41 -22.05 -19.46
C SER A 31 -7.85 -20.58 -19.41
N VAL A 32 -9.00 -20.26 -19.98
CA VAL A 32 -9.56 -18.89 -19.93
C VAL A 32 -9.86 -18.47 -18.50
N SER A 33 -10.40 -19.37 -17.67
CA SER A 33 -10.64 -19.08 -16.24
C SER A 33 -9.36 -18.79 -15.49
N ASN A 34 -8.31 -19.59 -15.71
CA ASN A 34 -7.01 -19.38 -15.09
C ASN A 34 -6.37 -18.05 -15.51
N ILE A 35 -6.45 -17.70 -16.82
CA ILE A 35 -5.95 -16.40 -17.32
C ILE A 35 -6.68 -15.23 -16.64
N ARG A 36 -8.01 -15.32 -16.48
CA ARG A 36 -8.78 -14.29 -15.78
C ARG A 36 -8.37 -14.15 -14.30
N ASN A 37 -8.14 -15.26 -13.63
CA ASN A 37 -7.69 -15.26 -12.24
C ASN A 37 -6.28 -14.64 -12.09
N VAL A 38 -5.35 -15.00 -12.98
CA VAL A 38 -4.00 -14.41 -13.00
C VAL A 38 -4.07 -12.92 -13.29
N ASN A 39 -4.86 -12.49 -14.27
CA ASN A 39 -5.01 -11.09 -14.61
C ASN A 39 -5.63 -10.29 -13.43
N ARG A 40 -6.64 -10.84 -12.77
CA ARG A 40 -7.26 -10.22 -11.58
C ARG A 40 -6.26 -10.08 -10.45
N SER A 41 -5.44 -11.10 -10.19
CA SER A 41 -4.38 -11.06 -9.18
C SER A 41 -3.30 -10.04 -9.54
N ALA A 42 -2.91 -9.95 -10.81
CA ALA A 42 -1.95 -8.96 -11.30
C ALA A 42 -2.46 -7.51 -11.11
N VAL A 43 -3.73 -7.25 -11.44
CA VAL A 43 -4.37 -5.95 -11.21
C VAL A 43 -4.41 -5.63 -9.72
N GLN A 44 -4.80 -6.57 -8.88
CA GLN A 44 -4.84 -6.38 -7.43
C GLN A 44 -3.45 -6.07 -6.86
N ILE A 45 -2.39 -6.78 -7.30
CA ILE A 45 -1.02 -6.50 -6.89
C ILE A 45 -0.59 -5.10 -7.37
N SER A 46 -0.87 -4.77 -8.62
CA SER A 46 -0.46 -3.48 -9.20
C SER A 46 -1.20 -2.29 -8.57
N GLU A 47 -2.52 -2.38 -8.41
CA GLU A 47 -3.30 -1.23 -7.95
C GLU A 47 -3.35 -1.07 -6.42
N VAL A 48 -3.43 -2.16 -5.68
CA VAL A 48 -3.57 -2.11 -4.22
C VAL A 48 -2.20 -2.11 -3.55
N SER A 49 -1.32 -3.06 -3.91
CA SER A 49 -0.04 -3.21 -3.23
C SER A 49 0.93 -2.08 -3.55
N LEU A 50 0.96 -1.58 -4.80
CA LEU A 50 1.78 -0.42 -5.15
C LEU A 50 1.29 0.87 -4.47
N LYS A 51 -0.03 1.10 -4.40
CA LYS A 51 -0.59 2.23 -3.67
C LYS A 51 -0.30 2.16 -2.18
N ASN A 52 -0.37 0.97 -1.60
CA ASN A 52 -0.01 0.72 -0.22
C ASN A 52 1.47 1.08 0.06
N VAL A 53 2.39 0.54 -0.74
CA VAL A 53 3.83 0.84 -0.60
C VAL A 53 4.12 2.32 -0.84
N SER A 54 3.50 2.94 -1.86
CA SER A 54 3.65 4.37 -2.14
C SER A 54 3.13 5.24 -1.00
N GLY A 55 1.99 4.88 -0.39
CA GLY A 55 1.44 5.58 0.76
C GLY A 55 2.38 5.55 1.98
N LEU A 56 2.96 4.36 2.28
CA LEU A 56 3.96 4.24 3.35
C LEU A 56 5.23 5.05 3.07
N ALA A 57 5.71 5.05 1.82
CA ALA A 57 6.88 5.82 1.42
C ALA A 57 6.65 7.33 1.56
N GLU A 58 5.45 7.83 1.24
CA GLU A 58 5.10 9.24 1.43
C GLU A 58 5.01 9.62 2.91
N ILE A 59 4.38 8.79 3.74
CA ILE A 59 4.34 8.96 5.21
C ILE A 59 5.76 9.01 5.78
N GLN A 60 6.64 8.11 5.35
CA GLN A 60 8.04 8.09 5.78
C GLN A 60 8.77 9.38 5.37
N LYS A 61 8.60 9.81 4.12
CA LYS A 61 9.22 11.03 3.60
C LYS A 61 8.75 12.26 4.38
N GLN A 62 7.44 12.43 4.58
CA GLN A 62 6.87 13.56 5.33
C GLN A 62 7.37 13.58 6.79
N THR A 63 7.46 12.41 7.43
CA THR A 63 8.05 12.30 8.79
C THR A 63 9.49 12.80 8.81
N GLN A 64 10.27 12.44 7.78
CA GLN A 64 11.65 12.91 7.67
C GLN A 64 11.74 14.40 7.37
N ASP A 65 10.85 14.94 6.56
CA ASP A 65 10.78 16.38 6.26
C ASP A 65 10.44 17.18 7.51
N ILE A 66 9.49 16.74 8.35
CA ILE A 66 9.18 17.36 9.66
C ILE A 66 10.41 17.35 10.57
N HIS A 67 11.09 16.22 10.68
CA HIS A 67 12.32 16.13 11.47
C HIS A 67 13.41 17.10 10.98
N ASN A 68 13.63 17.19 9.66
CA ASN A 68 14.61 18.09 9.05
C ASN A 68 14.24 19.57 9.29
N LEU A 69 12.96 19.91 9.20
CA LEU A 69 12.47 21.26 9.53
C LEU A 69 12.69 21.59 11.00
N GLY A 70 12.47 20.64 11.92
CA GLY A 70 12.79 20.79 13.33
C GLY A 70 14.27 21.09 13.59
N LEU A 71 15.16 20.34 12.92
CA LEU A 71 16.61 20.64 12.97
C LEU A 71 16.94 22.02 12.41
N SER A 72 16.29 22.40 11.30
CA SER A 72 16.46 23.73 10.69
C SER A 72 16.03 24.84 11.64
N HIS A 73 14.98 24.63 12.42
CA HIS A 73 14.53 25.58 13.44
C HIS A 73 15.58 25.81 14.53
N ILE A 74 16.28 24.76 14.97
CA ILE A 74 17.34 24.85 15.99
C ILE A 74 18.50 25.74 15.51
N ILE A 75 18.87 25.63 14.24
CA ILE A 75 20.01 26.36 13.65
C ILE A 75 19.62 27.72 13.04
N ALA A 76 18.33 28.04 12.98
CA ALA A 76 17.86 29.34 12.50
C ALA A 76 18.41 30.47 13.38
N VAL A 77 18.88 31.56 12.78
CA VAL A 77 19.59 32.63 13.46
C VAL A 77 18.64 33.72 13.98
N ASP A 78 17.52 33.93 13.30
CA ASP A 78 16.58 35.00 13.57
C ASP A 78 15.14 34.45 13.81
N LEU A 79 14.37 35.25 14.55
CA LEU A 79 13.00 34.89 14.96
C LEU A 79 12.06 34.72 13.78
N ASP A 80 12.20 35.54 12.72
CA ASP A 80 11.32 35.47 11.55
C ASP A 80 11.49 34.15 10.80
N SER A 81 12.74 33.70 10.64
CA SER A 81 13.06 32.37 10.10
C SER A 81 12.48 31.24 10.94
N MET A 82 12.56 31.35 12.29
CA MET A 82 12.00 30.35 13.20
C MET A 82 10.47 30.28 13.05
N ILE A 83 9.78 31.43 12.99
CA ILE A 83 8.31 31.45 12.79
C ILE A 83 7.91 30.78 11.47
N GLN A 84 8.61 31.12 10.38
CA GLN A 84 8.34 30.49 9.08
C GLN A 84 8.56 28.97 9.09
N LEU A 85 9.56 28.49 9.82
CA LEU A 85 9.80 27.05 9.97
C LEU A 85 8.70 26.36 10.78
N VAL A 86 8.20 26.99 11.84
CA VAL A 86 7.04 26.47 12.62
C VAL A 86 5.80 26.35 11.73
N GLU A 87 5.52 27.35 10.89
CA GLU A 87 4.39 27.30 9.96
C GLU A 87 4.53 26.16 8.94
N LYS A 88 5.75 25.95 8.42
CA LYS A 88 6.03 24.82 7.51
C LYS A 88 5.88 23.48 8.21
N ILE A 89 6.36 23.34 9.45
CA ILE A 89 6.20 22.12 10.24
C ILE A 89 4.71 21.81 10.43
N ARG A 90 3.90 22.78 10.87
CA ARG A 90 2.45 22.58 11.03
C ARG A 90 1.77 22.14 9.73
N SER A 91 2.12 22.78 8.62
CA SER A 91 1.57 22.39 7.30
C SER A 91 1.94 20.97 6.93
N GLN A 92 3.16 20.50 7.24
CA GLN A 92 3.59 19.13 7.00
C GLN A 92 2.93 18.13 7.96
N GLU A 93 2.73 18.52 9.22
CA GLU A 93 1.99 17.72 10.21
C GLU A 93 0.54 17.48 9.76
N ASP A 94 -0.15 18.54 9.33
CA ASP A 94 -1.53 18.45 8.79
C ASP A 94 -1.61 17.53 7.57
N ALA A 95 -0.61 17.62 6.67
CA ALA A 95 -0.53 16.75 5.49
C ALA A 95 -0.31 15.28 5.89
N LEU A 96 0.63 15.03 6.80
CA LEU A 96 0.94 13.69 7.29
C LEU A 96 -0.25 13.05 8.02
N GLU A 97 -0.96 13.81 8.86
CA GLU A 97 -2.16 13.32 9.55
C GLU A 97 -3.25 12.90 8.55
N LYS A 98 -3.44 13.69 7.49
CA LYS A 98 -4.37 13.38 6.40
C LYS A 98 -3.95 12.12 5.64
N ASP A 99 -2.67 11.96 5.38
CA ASP A 99 -2.14 10.79 4.67
C ASP A 99 -2.21 9.53 5.53
N LEU A 100 -1.94 9.63 6.84
CA LEU A 100 -2.16 8.54 7.80
C LEU A 100 -3.62 8.09 7.83
N GLU A 101 -4.57 9.03 7.87
CA GLU A 101 -5.99 8.68 7.86
C GLU A 101 -6.41 8.06 6.50
N SER A 102 -5.91 8.59 5.39
CA SER A 102 -6.13 8.03 4.05
C SER A 102 -5.54 6.63 3.89
N TYR A 103 -4.39 6.38 4.51
CA TYR A 103 -3.71 5.09 4.51
C TYR A 103 -4.50 3.99 5.24
N LYS A 104 -5.38 4.35 6.14
CA LYS A 104 -6.18 3.42 6.95
C LYS A 104 -6.97 2.40 6.12
N ILE A 105 -7.35 2.73 4.88
CA ILE A 105 -8.04 1.81 3.96
C ILE A 105 -7.19 0.59 3.57
N TYR A 106 -5.87 0.66 3.72
CA TYR A 106 -4.93 -0.42 3.43
C TYR A 106 -4.58 -1.26 4.66
N VAL A 107 -5.04 -0.84 5.85
CA VAL A 107 -4.74 -1.52 7.12
C VAL A 107 -5.61 -2.77 7.23
N THR A 108 -4.97 -3.92 7.34
CA THR A 108 -5.61 -5.23 7.59
C THR A 108 -5.56 -5.57 9.08
N PRO A 109 -6.30 -6.60 9.55
CA PRO A 109 -6.16 -7.09 10.91
C PRO A 109 -4.72 -7.45 11.29
N ASP A 110 -3.95 -7.99 10.33
CA ASP A 110 -2.56 -8.42 10.54
C ASP A 110 -1.59 -7.23 10.66
N THR A 111 -1.87 -6.11 9.99
CA THR A 111 -1.02 -4.90 9.97
C THR A 111 -1.54 -3.78 10.88
N LYS A 112 -2.61 -4.03 11.61
CA LYS A 112 -3.22 -3.01 12.49
C LYS A 112 -2.31 -2.55 13.63
N LYS A 113 -1.52 -3.47 14.15
CA LYS A 113 -0.57 -3.17 15.22
C LYS A 113 0.51 -2.21 14.71
N GLU A 114 1.12 -2.53 13.59
CA GLU A 114 2.16 -1.73 12.95
C GLU A 114 1.66 -0.33 12.60
N TYR A 115 0.44 -0.23 12.08
CA TYR A 115 -0.18 1.07 11.82
C TYR A 115 -0.37 1.91 13.10
N ASN A 116 -0.83 1.29 14.18
CA ASN A 116 -0.98 1.98 15.47
C ASN A 116 0.37 2.40 16.06
N ASP A 117 1.40 1.57 15.87
CA ASP A 117 2.76 1.90 16.32
C ASP A 117 3.33 3.09 15.51
N ILE A 118 3.08 3.16 14.20
CA ILE A 118 3.43 4.33 13.37
C ILE A 118 2.75 5.59 13.89
N LYS A 119 1.45 5.55 14.15
CA LYS A 119 0.71 6.70 14.70
C LYS A 119 1.27 7.15 16.05
N LYS A 120 1.50 6.21 16.93
CA LYS A 120 2.05 6.50 18.26
C LYS A 120 3.43 7.16 18.18
N ASN A 121 4.33 6.60 17.37
CA ASN A 121 5.67 7.14 17.18
C ASN A 121 5.63 8.53 16.52
N TYR A 122 4.67 8.79 15.64
CA TYR A 122 4.46 10.11 15.06
C TYR A 122 3.99 11.12 16.11
N GLU A 123 3.06 10.78 16.99
CA GLU A 123 2.63 11.66 18.07
C GLU A 123 3.78 11.96 19.06
N GLU A 124 4.62 10.98 19.35
CA GLU A 124 5.83 11.16 20.15
C GLU A 124 6.81 12.12 19.45
N LEU A 125 7.07 11.94 18.16
CA LEU A 125 7.91 12.83 17.37
C LEU A 125 7.39 14.26 17.36
N LYS A 126 6.08 14.46 17.15
CA LYS A 126 5.42 15.77 17.16
C LYS A 126 5.62 16.46 18.49
N TYR A 127 5.42 15.74 19.60
CA TYR A 127 5.63 16.26 20.95
C TYR A 127 7.09 16.68 21.19
N GLU A 128 8.05 15.84 20.85
CA GLU A 128 9.47 16.13 21.03
C GLU A 128 9.94 17.29 20.13
N CYS A 129 9.48 17.35 18.88
CA CYS A 129 9.75 18.49 18.00
C CYS A 129 9.23 19.81 18.58
N ALA A 130 8.00 19.82 19.15
CA ALA A 130 7.43 21.00 19.76
C ALA A 130 8.26 21.46 20.99
N ASN A 131 8.69 20.52 21.82
CA ASN A 131 9.56 20.81 22.98
C ASN A 131 10.90 21.41 22.52
N VAL A 132 11.56 20.80 21.58
CA VAL A 132 12.85 21.26 21.02
C VAL A 132 12.71 22.66 20.42
N MET A 133 11.66 22.93 19.67
CA MET A 133 11.38 24.26 19.11
C MET A 133 11.16 25.30 20.20
N ALA A 134 10.41 24.96 21.24
CA ALA A 134 10.17 25.86 22.40
C ALA A 134 11.47 26.20 23.11
N PHE A 135 12.32 25.20 23.40
CA PHE A 135 13.62 25.45 24.06
C PHE A 135 14.57 26.26 23.16
N SER A 136 14.59 25.96 21.84
CA SER A 136 15.41 26.71 20.89
C SER A 136 14.99 28.17 20.79
N ALA A 137 13.70 28.47 20.83
CA ALA A 137 13.18 29.84 20.81
C ALA A 137 13.48 30.57 22.12
N ALA A 138 13.33 29.91 23.29
CA ALA A 138 13.62 30.50 24.60
C ALA A 138 15.10 30.86 24.72
N GLY A 139 16.03 29.99 24.32
CA GLY A 139 17.47 30.27 24.42
C GLY A 139 17.95 31.43 23.53
N LYS A 140 17.22 31.80 22.49
CA LYS A 140 17.55 32.92 21.59
C LYS A 140 16.85 34.24 21.96
N SER A 141 15.89 34.20 22.83
CA SER A 141 15.23 35.43 23.35
C SER A 141 16.01 36.12 24.49
N GLU A 142 17.08 35.50 25.00
CA GLU A 142 17.91 36.02 26.07
C GLU A 142 19.17 36.76 25.52
N ASP A 143 19.47 36.68 24.22
CA ASP A 143 20.55 37.41 23.51
C ASP A 143 20.00 38.66 22.80
#